data_19eff3e0a51cb76ebe1403a3bc94fc75
#
_entry.id   19eff3e0a51cb76ebe1403a3bc94fc75
#
_cell.length_a   1.000
_cell.length_b   1.000
_cell.length_c   1.000
_cell.angle_alpha   90.00
_cell.angle_beta   90.00
_cell.angle_gamma   90.00
#
_symmetry.space_group_name_H-M   'P 1'
#
loop_
_entity.id
_entity.type
_entity.pdbx_description
1 polymer ?
#
loop_
_entity_poly.entity_id
_entity_poly.type
_entity_poly.pdbx_seq_one_letter_code
_entity_poly.pdbx_strand_id
1 'polypeptide(L)'
;MHTMLRKISLAFLSALIFQAQPVSAQITGGQQVFQFMTLSPSARITALGGAQIAVKDDDLAFAAANPAALNPQMDGMLTFQHNFFLTDIQHGYVAYAQHVPKLGFTFHGGLQYMNYGDINQADEYGTVIGKVKASETAFTVGGARPLTDRISLGLNVRLGLSTLDTYKASALAADAGLMYADTASRFIAAVVVRNAGAQLSSYNEVREDLPFDLQIGISKQLRYLPFRLSIIAHHLQQWNIRHNDPNLQDDGILQLGDTQSSTGGGNNAVDNFFRHLVFNGEFLLGRNESFRIRVGYNHLRKKELSVRNYRSLAGFSGGIGIRISRFRIDLGYAAYHLAGGVVHLGIGTRLKDFF
;
A
#
# COMPACT_ATOMS: atom_id res chain seq x y z
N MET A 1 8.62 -42.79 14.70
CA MET A 1 7.52 -41.87 15.04
C MET A 1 7.72 -40.45 14.46
N HIS A 2 8.90 -39.86 14.50
CA HIS A 2 9.19 -38.53 13.94
C HIS A 2 9.07 -38.39 12.41
N THR A 3 9.38 -39.46 11.66
CA THR A 3 9.30 -39.45 10.18
C THR A 3 7.88 -39.57 9.67
N MET A 4 6.98 -40.18 10.41
CA MET A 4 5.57 -40.31 10.04
C MET A 4 4.79 -39.02 10.26
N LEU A 5 5.04 -38.30 11.35
CA LEU A 5 4.48 -36.97 11.63
C LEU A 5 4.88 -35.92 10.58
N ARG A 6 6.13 -35.99 10.10
CA ARG A 6 6.64 -35.09 9.06
C ARG A 6 5.98 -35.30 7.68
N LYS A 7 5.65 -36.55 7.37
CA LYS A 7 4.91 -36.89 6.13
C LYS A 7 3.43 -36.49 6.20
N ILE A 8 2.81 -36.58 7.38
CA ILE A 8 1.42 -36.16 7.60
C ILE A 8 1.30 -34.64 7.54
N SER A 9 2.27 -33.88 8.09
CA SER A 9 2.30 -32.42 8.00
C SER A 9 2.50 -31.93 6.57
N LEU A 10 3.32 -32.61 5.77
CA LEU A 10 3.50 -32.26 4.36
C LEU A 10 2.26 -32.55 3.52
N ALA A 11 1.58 -33.65 3.80
CA ALA A 11 0.33 -34.03 3.11
C ALA A 11 -0.83 -33.08 3.47
N PHE A 12 -0.90 -32.60 4.71
CA PHE A 12 -1.90 -31.61 5.13
C PHE A 12 -1.64 -30.24 4.51
N LEU A 13 -0.37 -29.82 4.38
CA LEU A 13 0.02 -28.58 3.72
C LEU A 13 -0.26 -28.62 2.21
N SER A 14 -0.07 -29.78 1.54
CA SER A 14 -0.39 -29.95 0.13
C SER A 14 -1.91 -30.02 -0.13
N ALA A 15 -2.70 -30.55 0.79
CA ALA A 15 -4.17 -30.60 0.67
C ALA A 15 -4.83 -29.21 0.82
N LEU A 16 -4.22 -28.30 1.61
CA LEU A 16 -4.70 -26.92 1.74
C LEU A 16 -4.46 -26.08 0.47
N ILE A 17 -3.45 -26.42 -0.33
CA ILE A 17 -3.11 -25.69 -1.57
C ILE A 17 -4.08 -26.07 -2.72
N PHE A 18 -4.75 -27.23 -2.68
CA PHE A 18 -5.59 -27.71 -3.77
C PHE A 18 -7.06 -27.24 -3.71
N GLN A 19 -7.48 -26.52 -2.69
CA GLN A 19 -8.86 -25.99 -2.56
C GLN A 19 -8.99 -24.53 -3.05
N ALA A 20 -7.96 -23.93 -3.68
CA ALA A 20 -8.09 -22.63 -4.31
C ALA A 20 -8.92 -22.76 -5.59
N GLN A 21 -10.24 -22.67 -5.47
CA GLN A 21 -11.12 -22.42 -6.62
C GLN A 21 -10.68 -21.12 -7.28
N PRO A 22 -10.52 -21.04 -8.60
CA PRO A 22 -10.28 -19.78 -9.27
C PRO A 22 -11.52 -18.90 -9.10
N VAL A 23 -11.48 -18.00 -8.13
CA VAL A 23 -12.47 -16.93 -8.01
C VAL A 23 -12.13 -15.95 -9.14
N SER A 24 -12.93 -15.96 -10.21
CA SER A 24 -12.87 -14.92 -11.25
C SER A 24 -13.52 -13.66 -10.69
N ALA A 25 -12.82 -12.95 -9.82
CA ALA A 25 -13.24 -11.63 -9.43
C ALA A 25 -12.77 -10.63 -10.49
N GLN A 26 -13.67 -10.09 -11.29
CA GLN A 26 -13.42 -8.85 -12.03
C GLN A 26 -13.39 -7.72 -11.00
N ILE A 27 -12.34 -6.91 -11.00
CA ILE A 27 -12.34 -5.64 -10.25
C ILE A 27 -13.27 -4.69 -11.00
N THR A 28 -14.54 -4.68 -10.63
CA THR A 28 -15.47 -3.62 -11.00
C THR A 28 -15.41 -2.58 -9.89
N GLY A 29 -15.24 -1.30 -10.24
CA GLY A 29 -15.24 -0.22 -9.26
C GLY A 29 -16.52 -0.27 -8.41
N GLY A 30 -16.39 -0.05 -7.09
CA GLY A 30 -17.53 -0.07 -6.16
C GLY A 30 -17.88 -1.43 -5.55
N GLN A 31 -17.11 -2.49 -5.80
CA GLN A 31 -17.36 -3.83 -5.22
C GLN A 31 -16.65 -4.07 -3.88
N GLN A 32 -15.82 -3.16 -3.42
CA GLN A 32 -15.07 -3.31 -2.19
C GLN A 32 -15.25 -2.09 -1.29
N VAL A 33 -15.41 -2.35 -0.01
CA VAL A 33 -15.47 -1.32 1.03
C VAL A 33 -14.11 -1.10 1.70
N PHE A 34 -13.99 -0.03 2.48
CA PHE A 34 -12.77 0.31 3.23
C PHE A 34 -11.53 0.47 2.34
N GLN A 35 -11.70 0.97 1.11
CA GLN A 35 -10.61 1.21 0.15
C GLN A 35 -9.50 2.12 0.71
N PHE A 36 -9.81 2.99 1.69
CA PHE A 36 -8.82 3.86 2.33
C PHE A 36 -7.69 3.08 3.02
N MET A 37 -7.92 1.81 3.41
CA MET A 37 -6.88 0.94 3.99
C MET A 37 -5.77 0.57 2.98
N THR A 38 -6.01 0.76 1.67
CA THR A 38 -5.01 0.52 0.61
C THR A 38 -4.12 1.72 0.38
N LEU A 39 -4.52 2.90 0.85
CA LEU A 39 -3.77 4.13 0.66
C LEU A 39 -2.39 4.05 1.32
N SER A 40 -1.43 4.75 0.71
CA SER A 40 -0.07 4.81 1.24
C SER A 40 -0.06 5.41 2.65
N PRO A 41 0.46 4.70 3.65
CA PRO A 41 0.50 5.20 5.02
C PRO A 41 1.61 6.23 5.27
N SER A 42 2.48 6.52 4.30
CA SER A 42 3.59 7.47 4.49
C SER A 42 3.99 8.24 3.26
N ALA A 43 4.53 9.44 3.48
CA ALA A 43 5.13 10.30 2.45
C ALA A 43 6.22 9.57 1.67
N ARG A 44 7.02 8.74 2.36
CA ARG A 44 8.08 7.96 1.75
C ARG A 44 7.53 6.89 0.80
N ILE A 45 6.51 6.14 1.20
CA ILE A 45 5.88 5.12 0.35
C ILE A 45 5.16 5.79 -0.82
N THR A 46 4.49 6.93 -0.60
CA THR A 46 3.87 7.73 -1.66
C THR A 46 4.90 8.11 -2.73
N ALA A 47 6.06 8.63 -2.33
CA ALA A 47 7.15 9.00 -3.23
C ALA A 47 7.76 7.81 -3.99
N LEU A 48 7.62 6.60 -3.45
CA LEU A 48 8.09 5.33 -4.04
C LEU A 48 6.99 4.59 -4.85
N GLY A 49 6.05 5.32 -5.46
CA GLY A 49 5.01 4.71 -6.31
C GLY A 49 3.78 4.24 -5.57
N GLY A 50 3.69 4.46 -4.25
CA GLY A 50 2.56 4.10 -3.40
C GLY A 50 2.56 2.66 -2.88
N ALA A 51 3.54 1.83 -3.28
CA ALA A 51 3.74 0.48 -2.77
C ALA A 51 5.22 0.23 -2.50
N GLN A 52 5.56 -0.10 -1.27
CA GLN A 52 6.90 -0.52 -0.87
C GLN A 52 6.83 -1.39 0.37
N ILE A 53 7.25 -2.64 0.27
CA ILE A 53 7.18 -3.64 1.34
C ILE A 53 8.55 -4.27 1.68
N ALA A 54 9.57 -4.01 0.85
CA ALA A 54 10.89 -4.63 0.95
C ALA A 54 11.95 -3.63 1.44
N VAL A 55 11.69 -2.97 2.58
CA VAL A 55 12.62 -2.07 3.27
C VAL A 55 12.66 -2.44 4.74
N LYS A 56 13.86 -2.46 5.32
CA LYS A 56 14.08 -2.73 6.74
C LYS A 56 15.03 -1.67 7.29
N ASP A 57 14.48 -0.64 7.88
CA ASP A 57 15.19 0.45 8.55
C ASP A 57 14.39 0.93 9.77
N ASP A 58 14.64 2.13 10.28
CA ASP A 58 13.99 2.72 11.44
C ASP A 58 12.69 3.47 11.12
N ASP A 59 12.12 3.31 9.91
CA ASP A 59 10.88 3.98 9.52
C ASP A 59 9.64 3.20 9.94
N LEU A 60 9.03 3.63 11.05
CA LEU A 60 7.84 2.98 11.60
C LEU A 60 6.64 2.94 10.65
N ALA A 61 6.51 3.90 9.73
CA ALA A 61 5.39 3.92 8.81
C ALA A 61 5.33 2.70 7.87
N PHE A 62 6.47 1.99 7.68
CA PHE A 62 6.49 0.73 6.93
C PHE A 62 5.75 -0.41 7.63
N ALA A 63 5.56 -0.36 8.95
CA ALA A 63 4.84 -1.39 9.70
C ALA A 63 3.38 -1.55 9.23
N ALA A 64 2.76 -0.48 8.76
CA ALA A 64 1.42 -0.51 8.19
C ALA A 64 1.37 -1.15 6.79
N ALA A 65 2.47 -1.11 6.03
CA ALA A 65 2.56 -1.73 4.70
C ALA A 65 3.04 -3.19 4.77
N ASN A 66 3.97 -3.48 5.70
CA ASN A 66 4.53 -4.80 5.95
C ASN A 66 4.86 -4.95 7.44
N PRO A 67 4.08 -5.72 8.21
CA PRO A 67 4.37 -5.91 9.62
C PRO A 67 5.75 -6.55 9.89
N ALA A 68 6.29 -7.36 8.98
CA ALA A 68 7.61 -7.96 9.13
C ALA A 68 8.78 -6.96 9.04
N ALA A 69 8.51 -5.70 8.66
CA ALA A 69 9.49 -4.62 8.69
C ALA A 69 9.80 -4.11 10.10
N LEU A 70 8.89 -4.35 11.06
CA LEU A 70 9.11 -4.01 12.47
C LEU A 70 10.40 -4.65 12.99
N ASN A 71 11.19 -3.83 13.68
CA ASN A 71 12.48 -4.27 14.20
C ASN A 71 12.86 -3.45 15.45
N PRO A 72 13.88 -3.88 16.23
CA PRO A 72 14.29 -3.20 17.45
C PRO A 72 14.75 -1.74 17.27
N GLN A 73 15.15 -1.32 16.05
CA GLN A 73 15.55 0.07 15.80
C GLN A 73 14.36 1.03 15.86
N MET A 74 13.13 0.51 15.76
CA MET A 74 11.88 1.29 15.87
C MET A 74 11.42 1.49 17.31
N ASP A 75 12.21 1.05 18.31
CA ASP A 75 11.87 1.20 19.73
C ASP A 75 11.72 2.67 20.14
N GLY A 76 10.55 3.02 20.70
CA GLY A 76 10.20 4.39 21.05
C GLY A 76 9.93 5.33 19.88
N MET A 77 9.84 4.81 18.64
CA MET A 77 9.52 5.63 17.47
C MET A 77 8.05 6.05 17.46
N LEU A 78 7.83 7.32 17.17
CA LEU A 78 6.54 7.94 16.89
C LEU A 78 6.58 8.49 15.47
N THR A 79 5.54 8.24 14.68
CA THR A 79 5.40 8.82 13.34
C THR A 79 4.05 9.48 13.18
N PHE A 80 4.04 10.61 12.50
CA PHE A 80 2.85 11.33 12.05
C PHE A 80 2.97 11.55 10.55
N GLN A 81 1.92 11.19 9.82
CA GLN A 81 1.86 11.30 8.36
C GLN A 81 0.54 11.96 7.98
N HIS A 82 0.59 12.93 7.08
CA HIS A 82 -0.60 13.63 6.60
C HIS A 82 -0.54 13.81 5.09
N ASN A 83 -1.60 13.44 4.42
CA ASN A 83 -1.72 13.44 2.98
C ASN A 83 -2.83 14.40 2.56
N PHE A 84 -2.45 15.39 1.76
CA PHE A 84 -3.33 16.38 1.18
C PHE A 84 -3.77 15.91 -0.20
N PHE A 85 -4.99 15.43 -0.29
CA PHE A 85 -5.60 15.07 -1.57
C PHE A 85 -6.16 16.29 -2.29
N LEU A 86 -6.58 16.08 -3.53
CA LEU A 86 -7.37 17.05 -4.27
C LEU A 86 -8.70 17.28 -3.54
N THR A 87 -9.21 18.50 -3.61
CA THR A 87 -10.37 18.93 -2.83
C THR A 87 -10.08 18.93 -1.30
N ASP A 88 -11.08 18.90 -0.47
CA ASP A 88 -10.92 18.93 0.98
C ASP A 88 -10.72 17.55 1.62
N ILE A 89 -10.34 16.54 0.81
CA ILE A 89 -10.11 15.18 1.30
C ILE A 89 -8.77 15.14 2.02
N GLN A 90 -8.77 14.62 3.25
CA GLN A 90 -7.61 14.49 4.11
C GLN A 90 -7.44 13.04 4.56
N HIS A 91 -6.22 12.56 4.52
CA HIS A 91 -5.85 11.23 4.99
C HIS A 91 -4.61 11.34 5.84
N GLY A 92 -4.55 10.58 6.93
CA GLY A 92 -3.36 10.58 7.77
C GLY A 92 -3.15 9.25 8.48
N TYR A 93 -1.95 9.12 9.02
CA TYR A 93 -1.52 7.94 9.79
C TYR A 93 -0.63 8.38 10.96
N VAL A 94 -0.94 7.87 12.14
CA VAL A 94 -0.13 8.06 13.35
C VAL A 94 0.19 6.68 13.92
N ALA A 95 1.42 6.45 14.33
CA ALA A 95 1.80 5.18 14.96
C ALA A 95 2.94 5.36 15.97
N TYR A 96 2.93 4.47 16.94
CA TYR A 96 3.98 4.31 17.97
C TYR A 96 4.45 2.87 18.01
N ALA A 97 5.75 2.66 18.19
CA ALA A 97 6.34 1.32 18.35
C ALA A 97 7.14 1.17 19.63
N GLN A 98 7.08 -0.03 20.19
CA GLN A 98 7.80 -0.44 21.39
C GLN A 98 8.45 -1.80 21.17
N HIS A 99 9.74 -1.89 21.43
CA HIS A 99 10.44 -3.17 21.47
C HIS A 99 10.42 -3.76 22.87
N VAL A 100 10.12 -5.05 22.98
CA VAL A 100 10.11 -5.80 24.25
C VAL A 100 11.21 -6.87 24.19
N PRO A 101 12.43 -6.58 24.72
CA PRO A 101 13.58 -7.48 24.58
C PRO A 101 13.34 -8.87 25.17
N LYS A 102 12.63 -8.97 26.31
CA LYS A 102 12.31 -10.25 26.95
C LYS A 102 11.53 -11.22 26.06
N LEU A 103 10.70 -10.70 25.16
CA LEU A 103 9.90 -11.50 24.23
C LEU A 103 10.56 -11.59 22.84
N GLY A 104 11.55 -10.74 22.55
CA GLY A 104 12.15 -10.59 21.24
C GLY A 104 11.17 -10.05 20.19
N PHE A 105 10.11 -9.36 20.62
CA PHE A 105 9.09 -8.76 19.77
C PHE A 105 9.21 -7.24 19.73
N THR A 106 8.92 -6.68 18.56
CA THR A 106 8.62 -5.25 18.40
C THR A 106 7.15 -5.12 18.08
N PHE A 107 6.41 -4.40 18.92
CA PHE A 107 4.98 -4.12 18.74
C PHE A 107 4.78 -2.70 18.21
N HIS A 108 3.67 -2.48 17.54
CA HIS A 108 3.21 -1.15 17.20
C HIS A 108 1.70 -1.01 17.35
N GLY A 109 1.26 0.22 17.61
CA GLY A 109 -0.12 0.64 17.50
C GLY A 109 -0.21 1.80 16.52
N GLY A 110 -1.22 1.80 15.66
CA GLY A 110 -1.41 2.84 14.64
C GLY A 110 -2.86 3.21 14.45
N LEU A 111 -3.09 4.44 14.03
CA LEU A 111 -4.38 5.01 13.67
C LEU A 111 -4.26 5.59 12.26
N GLN A 112 -5.05 5.08 11.33
CA GLN A 112 -5.24 5.64 10.00
C GLN A 112 -6.61 6.29 9.92
N TYR A 113 -6.70 7.49 9.37
CA TYR A 113 -7.96 8.19 9.22
C TYR A 113 -8.10 8.78 7.81
N MET A 114 -9.34 8.90 7.36
CA MET A 114 -9.72 9.59 6.15
C MET A 114 -10.96 10.43 6.40
N ASN A 115 -10.92 11.68 5.98
CA ASN A 115 -12.04 12.62 6.02
C ASN A 115 -12.26 13.10 4.58
N TYR A 116 -13.49 12.97 4.11
CA TYR A 116 -13.86 13.32 2.73
C TYR A 116 -14.30 14.78 2.58
N GLY A 117 -14.20 15.58 3.65
CA GLY A 117 -14.67 16.98 3.65
C GLY A 117 -16.18 17.09 3.64
N ASP A 118 -16.66 18.25 3.24
CA ASP A 118 -18.07 18.53 3.07
C ASP A 118 -18.54 18.15 1.66
N ILE A 119 -19.41 17.16 1.55
CA ILE A 119 -20.00 16.71 0.28
C ILE A 119 -21.35 17.43 0.11
N ASN A 120 -21.51 18.23 -0.94
CA ASN A 120 -22.76 18.89 -1.23
C ASN A 120 -23.82 17.87 -1.65
N GLN A 121 -24.94 17.86 -0.94
CA GLN A 121 -26.14 17.14 -1.34
C GLN A 121 -26.96 18.06 -2.27
N ALA A 122 -27.25 17.59 -3.47
CA ALA A 122 -28.05 18.34 -4.43
C ALA A 122 -29.34 17.57 -4.76
N ASP A 123 -30.40 18.33 -5.10
CA ASP A 123 -31.62 17.75 -5.64
C ASP A 123 -31.45 17.37 -7.12
N GLU A 124 -32.48 16.81 -7.73
CA GLU A 124 -32.50 16.40 -9.15
C GLU A 124 -32.28 17.57 -10.14
N TYR A 125 -32.43 18.80 -9.69
CA TYR A 125 -32.21 20.02 -10.48
C TYR A 125 -30.81 20.63 -10.24
N GLY A 126 -29.98 20.00 -9.40
CA GLY A 126 -28.64 20.49 -9.05
C GLY A 126 -28.60 21.57 -7.97
N THR A 127 -29.74 21.86 -7.31
CA THR A 127 -29.80 22.81 -6.21
C THR A 127 -29.23 22.17 -4.94
N VAL A 128 -28.25 22.82 -4.30
CA VAL A 128 -27.68 22.31 -3.05
C VAL A 128 -28.69 22.43 -1.93
N ILE A 129 -29.14 21.28 -1.39
CA ILE A 129 -30.14 21.17 -0.33
C ILE A 129 -29.54 20.86 1.04
N GLY A 130 -28.25 20.48 1.09
CA GLY A 130 -27.56 20.14 2.33
C GLY A 130 -26.12 19.76 2.15
N LYS A 131 -25.50 19.29 3.22
CA LYS A 131 -24.16 18.74 3.23
C LYS A 131 -24.14 17.38 3.93
N VAL A 132 -23.42 16.44 3.33
CA VAL A 132 -23.17 15.10 3.88
C VAL A 132 -21.71 15.00 4.31
N LYS A 133 -21.45 14.35 5.43
CA LYS A 133 -20.09 14.07 5.91
C LYS A 133 -19.78 12.59 5.78
N ALA A 134 -18.59 12.29 5.30
CA ALA A 134 -18.06 10.94 5.26
C ALA A 134 -16.69 10.90 5.95
N SER A 135 -16.46 9.86 6.75
CA SER A 135 -15.18 9.64 7.42
C SER A 135 -14.93 8.16 7.66
N GLU A 136 -13.67 7.78 7.58
CA GLU A 136 -13.22 6.42 7.83
C GLU A 136 -12.03 6.42 8.77
N THR A 137 -11.94 5.41 9.62
CA THR A 137 -10.86 5.27 10.59
C THR A 137 -10.49 3.81 10.74
N ALA A 138 -9.18 3.49 10.80
CA ALA A 138 -8.70 2.14 11.08
C ALA A 138 -7.71 2.17 12.24
N PHE A 139 -7.99 1.38 13.26
CA PHE A 139 -7.08 1.09 14.36
C PHE A 139 -6.27 -0.15 14.02
N THR A 140 -4.96 -0.07 14.14
CA THR A 140 -4.04 -1.18 13.86
C THR A 140 -3.23 -1.50 15.11
N VAL A 141 -3.15 -2.77 15.44
CA VAL A 141 -2.20 -3.30 16.43
C VAL A 141 -1.43 -4.43 15.75
N GLY A 142 -0.12 -4.41 15.89
CA GLY A 142 0.71 -5.42 15.26
C GLY A 142 2.01 -5.68 15.98
N GLY A 143 2.69 -6.73 15.56
CA GLY A 143 3.97 -7.10 16.12
C GLY A 143 4.76 -7.98 15.16
N ALA A 144 6.07 -7.91 15.28
CA ALA A 144 6.98 -8.79 14.57
C ALA A 144 8.14 -9.26 15.45
N ARG A 145 8.71 -10.39 15.04
CA ARG A 145 9.94 -10.92 15.60
C ARG A 145 10.84 -11.50 14.51
N PRO A 146 12.15 -11.46 14.69
CA PRO A 146 13.06 -12.25 13.88
C PRO A 146 12.88 -13.74 14.23
N LEU A 147 12.71 -14.57 13.19
CA LEU A 147 12.75 -16.03 13.29
C LEU A 147 14.18 -16.53 13.20
N THR A 148 15.00 -15.85 12.38
CA THR A 148 16.43 -16.05 12.22
C THR A 148 17.10 -14.69 12.02
N ASP A 149 18.43 -14.64 11.94
CA ASP A 149 19.17 -13.40 11.68
C ASP A 149 18.76 -12.70 10.37
N ARG A 150 18.19 -13.47 9.43
CA ARG A 150 17.81 -12.98 8.10
C ARG A 150 16.31 -12.96 7.84
N ILE A 151 15.52 -13.70 8.61
CA ILE A 151 14.07 -13.85 8.37
C ILE A 151 13.31 -13.25 9.54
N SER A 152 12.36 -12.37 9.22
CA SER A 152 11.40 -11.82 10.18
C SER A 152 9.97 -12.11 9.73
N LEU A 153 9.10 -12.36 10.72
CA LEU A 153 7.66 -12.57 10.54
C LEU A 153 6.92 -11.49 11.33
N GLY A 154 5.86 -10.95 10.76
CA GLY A 154 5.01 -9.96 11.40
C GLY A 154 3.54 -10.16 11.08
N LEU A 155 2.70 -9.69 11.99
CA LEU A 155 1.25 -9.72 11.89
C LEU A 155 0.68 -8.38 12.34
N ASN A 156 -0.36 -7.88 11.65
CA ASN A 156 -1.21 -6.78 12.06
C ASN A 156 -2.66 -7.26 12.17
N VAL A 157 -3.41 -6.67 13.08
CA VAL A 157 -4.87 -6.75 13.13
C VAL A 157 -5.40 -5.33 13.02
N ARG A 158 -6.39 -5.12 12.15
CA ARG A 158 -6.99 -3.83 11.86
C ARG A 158 -8.49 -3.85 12.11
N LEU A 159 -8.99 -2.87 12.85
CA LEU A 159 -10.42 -2.61 13.02
C LEU A 159 -10.77 -1.35 12.22
N GLY A 160 -11.50 -1.51 11.13
CA GLY A 160 -12.01 -0.43 10.30
C GLY A 160 -13.40 0.02 10.75
N LEU A 161 -13.60 1.31 10.83
CA LEU A 161 -14.87 1.97 11.11
C LEU A 161 -15.12 2.99 10.01
N SER A 162 -16.32 2.99 9.46
CA SER A 162 -16.71 3.94 8.42
C SER A 162 -18.07 4.54 8.75
N THR A 163 -18.21 5.83 8.50
CA THR A 163 -19.46 6.58 8.65
C THR A 163 -19.66 7.37 7.37
N LEU A 164 -20.80 7.15 6.73
CA LEU A 164 -21.26 7.87 5.55
C LEU A 164 -22.63 8.43 5.84
N ASP A 165 -22.69 9.70 6.19
CA ASP A 165 -23.88 10.37 6.70
C ASP A 165 -24.47 9.62 7.92
N THR A 166 -25.66 9.06 7.79
CA THR A 166 -26.33 8.26 8.81
C THR A 166 -25.92 6.78 8.81
N TYR A 167 -25.30 6.32 7.74
CA TYR A 167 -24.89 4.91 7.57
C TYR A 167 -23.54 4.64 8.22
N LYS A 168 -23.44 3.47 8.86
CA LYS A 168 -22.21 3.04 9.52
C LYS A 168 -21.84 1.61 9.09
N ALA A 169 -20.55 1.39 8.90
CA ALA A 169 -20.02 0.07 8.64
C ALA A 169 -18.77 -0.18 9.49
N SER A 170 -18.48 -1.44 9.76
CA SER A 170 -17.26 -1.86 10.44
C SER A 170 -16.68 -3.11 9.81
N ALA A 171 -15.35 -3.26 9.90
CA ALA A 171 -14.64 -4.39 9.33
C ALA A 171 -13.47 -4.81 10.22
N LEU A 172 -13.15 -6.09 10.18
CA LEU A 172 -11.96 -6.64 10.82
C LEU A 172 -11.07 -7.25 9.73
N ALA A 173 -9.82 -6.84 9.70
CA ALA A 173 -8.82 -7.33 8.74
C ALA A 173 -7.52 -7.72 9.46
N ALA A 174 -6.76 -8.61 8.84
CA ALA A 174 -5.42 -8.98 9.28
C ALA A 174 -4.43 -8.85 8.13
N ASP A 175 -3.20 -8.47 8.45
CA ASP A 175 -2.07 -8.54 7.52
C ASP A 175 -1.02 -9.49 8.07
N ALA A 176 -0.36 -10.22 7.18
CA ALA A 176 0.76 -11.09 7.49
C ALA A 176 1.93 -10.79 6.57
N GLY A 177 3.12 -10.62 7.13
CA GLY A 177 4.33 -10.35 6.38
C GLY A 177 5.46 -11.31 6.72
N LEU A 178 6.19 -11.73 5.70
CA LEU A 178 7.45 -12.45 5.78
C LEU A 178 8.52 -11.65 5.05
N MET A 179 9.65 -11.42 5.70
CA MET A 179 10.76 -10.67 5.12
C MET A 179 12.07 -11.42 5.29
N TYR A 180 12.80 -11.57 4.21
CA TYR A 180 14.19 -12.00 4.17
C TYR A 180 15.08 -10.78 3.95
N ALA A 181 16.06 -10.54 4.82
CA ALA A 181 16.99 -9.43 4.73
C ALA A 181 18.43 -9.93 4.90
N ASP A 182 19.22 -9.85 3.83
CA ASP A 182 20.65 -10.15 3.86
C ASP A 182 21.43 -8.83 3.87
N THR A 183 21.99 -8.49 5.04
CA THR A 183 22.76 -7.25 5.25
C THR A 183 24.09 -7.28 4.48
N ALA A 184 24.71 -8.45 4.31
CA ALA A 184 25.98 -8.57 3.61
C ALA A 184 25.83 -8.26 2.11
N SER A 185 24.79 -8.79 1.48
CA SER A 185 24.48 -8.52 0.08
C SER A 185 23.63 -7.28 -0.12
N ARG A 186 23.11 -6.64 0.97
CA ARG A 186 22.16 -5.52 0.94
C ARG A 186 20.92 -5.84 0.09
N PHE A 187 20.42 -7.06 0.21
CA PHE A 187 19.26 -7.55 -0.51
C PHE A 187 18.12 -7.85 0.47
N ILE A 188 16.92 -7.42 0.11
CA ILE A 188 15.69 -7.69 0.87
C ILE A 188 14.66 -8.26 -0.09
N ALA A 189 13.98 -9.32 0.34
CA ALA A 189 12.79 -9.86 -0.29
C ALA A 189 11.68 -9.94 0.74
N ALA A 190 10.44 -9.67 0.34
CA ALA A 190 9.29 -9.72 1.22
C ALA A 190 8.06 -10.26 0.50
N VAL A 191 7.22 -10.94 1.25
CA VAL A 191 5.88 -11.37 0.85
C VAL A 191 4.91 -10.86 1.90
N VAL A 192 3.82 -10.24 1.47
CA VAL A 192 2.80 -9.67 2.35
C VAL A 192 1.42 -10.01 1.85
N VAL A 193 0.58 -10.49 2.74
CA VAL A 193 -0.88 -10.57 2.59
C VAL A 193 -1.47 -9.40 3.35
N ARG A 194 -2.30 -8.58 2.71
CA ARG A 194 -2.93 -7.42 3.31
C ARG A 194 -4.44 -7.53 3.29
N ASN A 195 -5.07 -6.95 4.32
CA ASN A 195 -6.52 -6.81 4.43
C ASN A 195 -7.28 -8.14 4.29
N ALA A 196 -6.70 -9.26 4.75
CA ALA A 196 -7.40 -10.54 4.84
C ALA A 196 -8.44 -10.44 5.97
N GLY A 197 -9.73 -10.41 5.62
CA GLY A 197 -10.76 -10.21 6.63
C GLY A 197 -12.16 -10.12 6.05
N ALA A 198 -13.08 -9.59 6.85
CA ALA A 198 -14.46 -9.44 6.49
C ALA A 198 -15.10 -8.21 7.12
N GLN A 199 -16.17 -7.75 6.51
CA GLN A 199 -17.05 -6.72 7.04
C GLN A 199 -17.85 -7.30 8.21
N LEU A 200 -17.83 -6.63 9.36
CA LEU A 200 -18.60 -7.03 10.55
C LEU A 200 -20.02 -6.47 10.51
N SER A 201 -20.17 -5.19 10.12
CA SER A 201 -21.44 -4.56 9.85
C SER A 201 -21.39 -3.83 8.51
N SER A 202 -22.48 -3.92 7.74
CA SER A 202 -22.64 -3.29 6.43
C SER A 202 -23.50 -2.03 6.54
N TYR A 203 -23.41 -1.13 5.54
CA TYR A 203 -24.25 0.07 5.48
C TYR A 203 -25.72 -0.25 5.27
N ASN A 204 -26.03 -1.33 4.51
CA ASN A 204 -27.37 -1.67 4.01
C ASN A 204 -27.54 -3.18 3.82
N GLU A 205 -27.44 -3.98 4.86
CA GLU A 205 -27.66 -5.44 4.83
C GLU A 205 -26.83 -6.26 3.82
N VAL A 206 -26.26 -5.61 2.78
CA VAL A 206 -25.38 -6.25 1.81
C VAL A 206 -23.93 -6.16 2.30
N ARG A 207 -23.27 -7.31 2.39
CA ARG A 207 -21.83 -7.37 2.73
C ARG A 207 -21.01 -7.30 1.47
N GLU A 208 -19.97 -6.50 1.53
CA GLU A 208 -19.00 -6.29 0.46
C GLU A 208 -17.61 -6.75 0.91
N ASP A 209 -16.77 -7.12 -0.05
CA ASP A 209 -15.42 -7.60 0.24
C ASP A 209 -14.47 -6.50 0.69
N LEU A 210 -13.51 -6.85 1.52
CA LEU A 210 -12.37 -5.98 1.84
C LEU A 210 -11.35 -5.99 0.70
N PRO A 211 -10.52 -4.94 0.59
CA PRO A 211 -9.52 -4.82 -0.47
C PRO A 211 -8.31 -5.74 -0.17
N PHE A 212 -8.50 -7.03 -0.31
CA PHE A 212 -7.46 -8.04 -0.14
C PHE A 212 -6.35 -7.84 -1.18
N ASP A 213 -5.09 -7.92 -0.75
CA ASP A 213 -3.95 -7.76 -1.63
C ASP A 213 -2.79 -8.68 -1.23
N LEU A 214 -2.33 -9.48 -2.18
CA LEU A 214 -1.11 -10.28 -2.08
C LEU A 214 0.02 -9.57 -2.82
N GLN A 215 1.09 -9.26 -2.10
CA GLN A 215 2.24 -8.52 -2.61
C GLN A 215 3.54 -9.31 -2.45
N ILE A 216 4.42 -9.17 -3.43
CA ILE A 216 5.82 -9.64 -3.36
C ILE A 216 6.71 -8.46 -3.71
N GLY A 217 7.77 -8.26 -2.94
CA GLY A 217 8.70 -7.16 -3.17
C GLY A 217 10.15 -7.60 -3.03
N ILE A 218 10.99 -7.02 -3.85
CA ILE A 218 12.44 -7.15 -3.75
C ILE A 218 13.08 -5.78 -3.74
N SER A 219 14.16 -5.63 -2.99
CA SER A 219 15.00 -4.44 -3.05
C SER A 219 16.48 -4.79 -2.96
N LYS A 220 17.28 -3.99 -3.65
CA LYS A 220 18.73 -4.12 -3.68
C LYS A 220 19.37 -2.76 -3.56
N GLN A 221 20.16 -2.55 -2.53
CA GLN A 221 21.03 -1.39 -2.43
C GLN A 221 22.37 -1.72 -3.12
N LEU A 222 22.79 -0.84 -4.01
CA LEU A 222 24.02 -1.02 -4.76
C LEU A 222 25.24 -0.84 -3.85
N ARG A 223 26.30 -1.60 -4.13
CA ARG A 223 27.47 -1.65 -3.24
C ARG A 223 28.32 -0.38 -3.31
N TYR A 224 28.45 0.18 -4.51
CA TYR A 224 29.32 1.32 -4.81
C TYR A 224 28.57 2.66 -5.02
N LEU A 225 27.26 2.59 -5.09
CA LEU A 225 26.38 3.76 -5.24
C LEU A 225 25.41 3.84 -4.07
N PRO A 226 25.15 5.02 -3.54
CA PRO A 226 24.16 5.22 -2.48
C PRO A 226 22.74 5.14 -3.04
N PHE A 227 22.44 4.07 -3.78
CA PHE A 227 21.18 3.92 -4.49
C PHE A 227 20.56 2.55 -4.21
N ARG A 228 19.28 2.56 -3.83
CA ARG A 228 18.44 1.38 -3.64
C ARG A 228 17.43 1.31 -4.76
N LEU A 229 17.39 0.18 -5.46
CA LEU A 229 16.35 -0.16 -6.42
C LEU A 229 15.38 -1.14 -5.79
N SER A 230 14.09 -1.01 -6.10
CA SER A 230 13.09 -1.99 -5.67
C SER A 230 12.02 -2.21 -6.74
N ILE A 231 11.48 -3.40 -6.75
CA ILE A 231 10.35 -3.81 -7.59
C ILE A 231 9.34 -4.47 -6.67
N ILE A 232 8.10 -4.01 -6.72
CA ILE A 232 6.99 -4.55 -5.95
C ILE A 232 5.94 -5.04 -6.93
N ALA A 233 5.53 -6.29 -6.78
CA ALA A 233 4.38 -6.87 -7.47
C ALA A 233 3.20 -6.90 -6.51
N HIS A 234 2.04 -6.40 -6.93
CA HIS A 234 0.83 -6.28 -6.14
C HIS A 234 -0.39 -6.85 -6.89
N HIS A 235 -1.52 -7.06 -6.19
CA HIS A 235 -2.74 -7.68 -6.72
C HIS A 235 -2.51 -9.09 -7.31
N LEU A 236 -1.57 -9.86 -6.72
CA LEU A 236 -1.17 -11.17 -7.24
C LEU A 236 -2.24 -12.25 -7.07
N GLN A 237 -3.26 -12.00 -6.25
CA GLN A 237 -4.44 -12.86 -6.10
C GLN A 237 -5.34 -12.87 -7.34
N GLN A 238 -5.23 -11.85 -8.18
CA GLN A 238 -6.04 -11.69 -9.38
C GLN A 238 -5.15 -11.36 -10.57
N TRP A 239 -5.08 -12.26 -11.55
CA TRP A 239 -4.20 -12.03 -12.70
C TRP A 239 -4.71 -10.94 -13.64
N ASN A 240 -6.01 -10.87 -13.91
CA ASN A 240 -6.56 -9.85 -14.81
C ASN A 240 -7.09 -8.65 -14.02
N ILE A 241 -6.29 -7.59 -13.98
CA ILE A 241 -6.64 -6.32 -13.32
C ILE A 241 -6.95 -5.20 -14.33
N ARG A 242 -7.24 -5.56 -15.58
CA ARG A 242 -7.66 -4.61 -16.61
C ARG A 242 -9.15 -4.36 -16.47
N HIS A 243 -9.54 -3.10 -16.43
CA HIS A 243 -10.93 -2.70 -16.56
C HIS A 243 -11.29 -2.63 -18.05
N ASN A 244 -12.20 -3.48 -18.51
CA ASN A 244 -12.81 -3.38 -19.83
C ASN A 244 -14.10 -2.58 -19.69
N ASP A 245 -14.06 -1.30 -20.04
CA ASP A 245 -15.29 -0.50 -20.16
C ASP A 245 -16.02 -0.91 -21.45
N PRO A 246 -17.23 -1.51 -21.35
CA PRO A 246 -17.99 -1.89 -22.52
C PRO A 246 -18.43 -0.70 -23.38
N ASN A 247 -18.46 0.52 -22.82
CA ASN A 247 -18.78 1.75 -23.56
C ASN A 247 -17.55 2.33 -24.29
N LEU A 248 -16.36 1.83 -24.03
CA LEU A 248 -15.13 2.16 -24.75
C LEU A 248 -14.84 1.16 -25.89
N GLN A 249 -15.82 0.35 -26.33
CA GLN A 249 -15.70 -0.39 -27.58
C GLN A 249 -15.46 0.63 -28.69
N ASP A 250 -14.35 0.45 -29.41
CA ASP A 250 -13.89 1.24 -30.52
C ASP A 250 -15.05 1.60 -31.46
N ASP A 251 -15.61 2.79 -31.28
CA ASP A 251 -16.30 3.46 -32.36
C ASP A 251 -15.23 3.86 -33.36
N GLY A 252 -14.99 2.95 -34.33
CA GLY A 252 -13.97 3.07 -35.39
C GLY A 252 -14.18 4.21 -36.38
N ILE A 253 -14.69 5.36 -35.94
CA ILE A 253 -15.06 6.48 -36.82
C ILE A 253 -13.99 7.59 -36.83
N LEU A 254 -13.01 7.61 -35.94
CA LEU A 254 -11.96 8.65 -35.94
C LEU A 254 -10.55 8.10 -35.67
N GLN A 255 -10.12 7.07 -36.38
CA GLN A 255 -8.70 6.76 -36.51
C GLN A 255 -8.09 7.47 -37.71
N LEU A 256 -7.87 8.77 -37.62
CA LEU A 256 -6.93 9.49 -38.49
C LEU A 256 -5.57 9.52 -37.74
N GLY A 257 -4.75 8.51 -38.01
CA GLY A 257 -3.31 8.64 -37.83
C GLY A 257 -2.63 7.89 -36.68
N ASP A 258 -3.17 6.74 -36.22
CA ASP A 258 -2.26 5.83 -35.51
C ASP A 258 -2.50 4.35 -35.86
N THR A 259 -1.44 3.75 -36.32
CA THR A 259 -1.34 2.41 -36.86
C THR A 259 -1.91 1.37 -35.91
N GLN A 260 -2.88 0.62 -36.36
CA GLN A 260 -3.24 -0.76 -36.02
C GLN A 260 -2.87 -1.18 -34.57
N SER A 261 -3.77 -1.05 -33.64
CA SER A 261 -3.80 -1.98 -32.54
C SER A 261 -4.40 -3.31 -33.04
N SER A 262 -3.53 -4.11 -33.64
CA SER A 262 -3.79 -5.50 -33.94
C SER A 262 -4.42 -6.20 -32.73
N THR A 263 -5.50 -6.89 -32.96
CA THR A 263 -6.07 -8.00 -32.20
C THR A 263 -4.99 -9.07 -31.92
N GLY A 264 -4.03 -8.75 -31.05
CA GLY A 264 -2.96 -9.65 -30.64
C GLY A 264 -3.01 -9.87 -29.15
N GLY A 265 -3.49 -11.04 -28.71
CA GLY A 265 -3.53 -11.42 -27.29
C GLY A 265 -2.21 -11.30 -26.53
N GLY A 266 -1.08 -11.13 -27.23
CA GLY A 266 0.24 -10.93 -26.64
C GLY A 266 0.45 -9.56 -25.98
N ASN A 267 0.03 -8.47 -26.60
CA ASN A 267 0.16 -7.11 -26.05
C ASN A 267 -0.68 -6.93 -24.78
N ASN A 268 -1.81 -7.61 -24.70
CA ASN A 268 -2.70 -7.54 -23.55
C ASN A 268 -2.10 -8.24 -22.32
N ALA A 269 -1.41 -9.36 -22.48
CA ALA A 269 -0.76 -10.09 -21.39
C ALA A 269 0.45 -9.31 -20.82
N VAL A 270 1.24 -8.68 -21.69
CA VAL A 270 2.39 -7.86 -21.29
C VAL A 270 1.94 -6.60 -20.54
N ASP A 271 0.93 -5.87 -21.05
CA ASP A 271 0.38 -4.71 -20.36
C ASP A 271 -0.18 -5.11 -18.98
N ASN A 272 -0.94 -6.21 -18.91
CA ASN A 272 -1.48 -6.72 -17.65
C ASN A 272 -0.38 -7.09 -16.66
N PHE A 273 0.70 -7.75 -17.10
CA PHE A 273 1.85 -8.06 -16.27
C PHE A 273 2.49 -6.78 -15.67
N PHE A 274 2.73 -5.75 -16.48
CA PHE A 274 3.31 -4.51 -15.99
C PHE A 274 2.39 -3.74 -15.04
N ARG A 275 1.05 -3.89 -15.15
CA ARG A 275 0.10 -3.29 -14.20
C ARG A 275 0.28 -3.79 -12.77
N HIS A 276 0.78 -5.01 -12.60
CA HIS A 276 1.13 -5.55 -11.28
C HIS A 276 2.41 -4.95 -10.71
N LEU A 277 3.22 -4.22 -11.48
CA LEU A 277 4.55 -3.79 -11.06
C LEU A 277 4.62 -2.32 -10.68
N VAL A 278 5.27 -2.07 -9.53
CA VAL A 278 5.73 -0.76 -9.11
C VAL A 278 7.25 -0.77 -9.05
N PHE A 279 7.86 0.16 -9.77
CA PHE A 279 9.30 0.36 -9.81
C PHE A 279 9.65 1.57 -8.97
N ASN A 280 10.66 1.46 -8.13
CA ASN A 280 11.10 2.58 -7.34
C ASN A 280 12.60 2.61 -7.09
N GLY A 281 13.10 3.81 -6.84
CA GLY A 281 14.49 4.08 -6.55
C GLY A 281 14.63 5.10 -5.43
N GLU A 282 15.61 4.90 -4.57
CA GLU A 282 15.93 5.78 -3.46
C GLU A 282 17.43 6.05 -3.40
N PHE A 283 17.82 7.32 -3.53
CA PHE A 283 19.18 7.78 -3.27
C PHE A 283 19.33 8.07 -1.79
N LEU A 284 20.34 7.47 -1.17
CA LEU A 284 20.61 7.52 0.27
C LEU A 284 21.91 8.30 0.47
N LEU A 285 21.80 9.60 0.68
CA LEU A 285 22.92 10.53 0.65
C LEU A 285 23.29 11.02 2.06
N GLY A 286 24.53 11.44 2.19
CA GLY A 286 25.06 12.00 3.44
C GLY A 286 25.42 10.97 4.49
N ARG A 287 25.97 11.46 5.61
CA ARG A 287 26.31 10.60 6.75
C ARG A 287 25.03 10.05 7.39
N ASN A 288 24.98 8.74 7.61
CA ASN A 288 23.82 8.02 8.16
C ASN A 288 22.54 8.19 7.31
N GLU A 289 22.69 8.32 5.96
CA GLU A 289 21.57 8.48 5.05
C GLU A 289 20.65 9.67 5.44
N SER A 290 21.28 10.78 5.85
CA SER A 290 20.57 11.94 6.38
C SER A 290 19.75 12.70 5.33
N PHE A 291 20.05 12.53 4.05
CA PHE A 291 19.28 13.09 2.95
C PHE A 291 18.90 11.98 1.95
N ARG A 292 17.64 11.95 1.55
CA ARG A 292 17.10 10.92 0.67
C ARG A 292 16.31 11.56 -0.46
N ILE A 293 16.56 11.12 -1.70
CA ILE A 293 15.77 11.49 -2.88
C ILE A 293 15.10 10.22 -3.39
N ARG A 294 13.82 10.31 -3.73
CA ARG A 294 12.99 9.17 -4.10
C ARG A 294 12.29 9.40 -5.41
N VAL A 295 12.16 8.34 -6.18
CA VAL A 295 11.38 8.30 -7.41
C VAL A 295 10.62 6.98 -7.46
N GLY A 296 9.41 7.03 -7.99
CA GLY A 296 8.56 5.85 -8.15
C GLY A 296 7.75 5.90 -9.43
N TYR A 297 7.46 4.73 -9.97
CA TYR A 297 6.58 4.56 -11.11
C TYR A 297 5.62 3.39 -10.88
N ASN A 298 4.33 3.66 -10.96
CA ASN A 298 3.25 2.70 -10.83
C ASN A 298 2.51 2.60 -12.16
N HIS A 299 2.66 1.47 -12.85
CA HIS A 299 2.10 1.29 -14.19
C HIS A 299 0.57 1.18 -14.17
N LEU A 300 -0.01 0.57 -13.13
CA LEU A 300 -1.47 0.51 -12.97
C LEU A 300 -2.07 1.91 -12.91
N ARG A 301 -1.55 2.78 -12.02
CA ARG A 301 -2.00 4.18 -11.94
C ARG A 301 -1.83 4.92 -13.25
N LYS A 302 -0.74 4.67 -13.98
CA LYS A 302 -0.53 5.27 -15.30
C LYS A 302 -1.65 4.91 -16.26
N LYS A 303 -2.10 3.66 -16.24
CA LYS A 303 -3.14 3.17 -17.16
C LYS A 303 -4.56 3.58 -16.74
N GLU A 304 -4.85 3.59 -15.44
CA GLU A 304 -6.20 3.90 -14.93
C GLU A 304 -6.48 5.40 -14.83
N LEU A 305 -5.46 6.21 -14.50
CA LEU A 305 -5.64 7.62 -14.19
C LEU A 305 -5.16 8.56 -15.32
N SER A 306 -4.66 8.03 -16.43
CA SER A 306 -4.30 8.86 -17.58
C SER A 306 -5.52 9.14 -18.47
N VAL A 307 -5.66 10.39 -18.88
CA VAL A 307 -6.71 10.80 -19.84
C VAL A 307 -6.23 10.50 -21.26
N ARG A 308 -7.10 9.88 -22.09
CA ARG A 308 -6.83 9.66 -23.53
C ARG A 308 -6.47 10.99 -24.20
N ASN A 309 -5.50 10.97 -25.09
CA ASN A 309 -5.04 12.12 -25.90
C ASN A 309 -4.32 13.25 -25.13
N TYR A 310 -4.08 13.10 -23.82
CA TYR A 310 -3.29 14.06 -23.05
C TYR A 310 -2.05 13.42 -22.43
N ARG A 311 -0.90 14.08 -22.54
CA ARG A 311 0.31 13.67 -21.84
C ARG A 311 0.13 13.93 -20.34
N SER A 312 0.12 12.88 -19.55
CA SER A 312 -0.05 12.94 -18.10
C SER A 312 1.15 12.33 -17.38
N LEU A 313 1.56 12.91 -16.27
CA LEU A 313 2.52 12.36 -15.33
C LEU A 313 1.89 11.33 -14.37
N ALA A 314 0.60 10.97 -14.54
CA ALA A 314 -0.05 9.96 -13.74
C ALA A 314 0.80 8.69 -13.64
N GLY A 315 0.88 8.11 -12.45
CA GLY A 315 1.73 6.97 -12.14
C GLY A 315 3.17 7.29 -11.74
N PHE A 316 3.67 8.50 -11.99
CA PHE A 316 4.97 8.95 -11.48
C PHE A 316 4.82 9.56 -10.09
N SER A 317 5.85 9.36 -9.29
CA SER A 317 5.95 9.94 -7.95
C SER A 317 7.40 10.30 -7.63
N GLY A 318 7.58 11.21 -6.70
CA GLY A 318 8.89 11.61 -6.23
C GLY A 318 8.81 12.21 -4.84
N GLY A 319 9.95 12.37 -4.19
CA GLY A 319 9.99 12.94 -2.87
C GLY A 319 11.39 13.09 -2.31
N ILE A 320 11.45 13.77 -1.20
CA ILE A 320 12.68 13.99 -0.44
C ILE A 320 12.47 13.61 1.03
N GLY A 321 13.54 13.21 1.69
CA GLY A 321 13.56 12.95 3.12
C GLY A 321 14.81 13.55 3.73
N ILE A 322 14.65 14.18 4.87
CA ILE A 322 15.75 14.81 5.61
C ILE A 322 15.70 14.33 7.05
N ARG A 323 16.87 13.96 7.60
CA ARG A 323 17.04 13.70 9.02
C ARG A 323 17.78 14.86 9.66
N ILE A 324 17.11 15.56 10.57
CA ILE A 324 17.69 16.71 11.30
C ILE A 324 17.64 16.35 12.80
N SER A 325 18.80 16.14 13.40
CA SER A 325 18.91 15.75 14.80
C SER A 325 18.03 14.52 15.11
N ARG A 326 16.97 14.69 15.89
CA ARG A 326 16.04 13.65 16.37
C ARG A 326 14.83 13.46 15.45
N PHE A 327 14.64 14.38 14.48
CA PHE A 327 13.49 14.36 13.60
C PHE A 327 13.87 13.84 12.22
N ARG A 328 12.97 13.05 11.65
CA ARG A 328 12.93 12.74 10.22
C ARG A 328 11.73 13.43 9.62
N ILE A 329 11.94 14.17 8.54
CA ILE A 329 10.90 14.86 7.79
C ILE A 329 10.94 14.33 6.37
N ASP A 330 9.79 13.85 5.90
CA ASP A 330 9.62 13.29 4.57
C ASP A 330 8.54 14.07 3.83
N LEU A 331 8.82 14.43 2.57
CA LEU A 331 7.87 15.03 1.65
C LEU A 331 7.74 14.11 0.43
N GLY A 332 6.53 13.72 0.10
CA GLY A 332 6.19 12.90 -1.06
C GLY A 332 5.18 13.58 -1.95
N TYR A 333 5.33 13.41 -3.25
CA TYR A 333 4.36 13.81 -4.25
C TYR A 333 4.07 12.64 -5.18
N ALA A 334 2.80 12.42 -5.49
CA ALA A 334 2.38 11.45 -6.49
C ALA A 334 1.39 12.09 -7.47
N ALA A 335 1.71 12.01 -8.76
CA ALA A 335 0.82 12.47 -9.81
C ALA A 335 -0.29 11.45 -10.03
N TYR A 336 -1.53 11.85 -9.73
CA TYR A 336 -2.71 10.99 -9.88
C TYR A 336 -3.46 11.30 -11.18
N HIS A 337 -3.71 12.56 -11.46
CA HIS A 337 -4.51 12.98 -12.61
C HIS A 337 -3.92 14.23 -13.26
N LEU A 338 -4.42 14.58 -14.45
CA LEU A 338 -4.06 15.84 -15.13
C LEU A 338 -4.38 17.07 -14.26
N ALA A 339 -5.46 17.00 -13.48
CA ALA A 339 -5.90 18.09 -12.61
C ALA A 339 -5.03 18.27 -11.36
N GLY A 340 -4.15 17.29 -11.03
CA GLY A 340 -3.28 17.41 -9.89
C GLY A 340 -2.78 16.08 -9.34
N GLY A 341 -2.02 16.18 -8.28
CA GLY A 341 -1.45 15.07 -7.52
C GLY A 341 -1.69 15.23 -6.03
N VAL A 342 -1.13 14.33 -5.30
CA VAL A 342 -1.25 14.22 -3.85
C VAL A 342 0.06 14.60 -3.21
N VAL A 343 0.02 15.52 -2.24
CA VAL A 343 1.17 15.91 -1.42
C VAL A 343 1.07 15.23 -0.07
N HIS A 344 2.11 14.53 0.32
CA HIS A 344 2.19 13.80 1.57
C HIS A 344 3.36 14.29 2.41
N LEU A 345 3.09 14.74 3.63
CA LEU A 345 4.07 15.16 4.62
C LEU A 345 4.18 14.11 5.72
N GLY A 346 5.40 13.76 6.10
CA GLY A 346 5.69 12.82 7.17
C GLY A 346 6.69 13.38 8.17
N ILE A 347 6.44 13.14 9.45
CA ILE A 347 7.36 13.46 10.54
C ILE A 347 7.51 12.21 11.40
N GLY A 348 8.76 11.84 11.67
CA GLY A 348 9.10 10.75 12.59
C GLY A 348 10.11 11.20 13.62
N THR A 349 9.95 10.70 14.86
CA THR A 349 10.90 10.97 15.94
C THR A 349 10.94 9.80 16.90
N ARG A 350 12.04 9.69 17.67
CA ARG A 350 12.14 8.72 18.75
C ARG A 350 11.90 9.43 20.09
N LEU A 351 10.82 9.07 20.78
CA LEU A 351 10.45 9.70 22.04
C LEU A 351 11.52 9.53 23.13
N LYS A 352 12.21 8.39 23.14
CA LYS A 352 13.32 8.11 24.09
C LYS A 352 14.51 9.07 23.97
N ASP A 353 14.63 9.80 22.88
CA ASP A 353 15.71 10.78 22.70
C ASP A 353 15.44 12.11 23.45
N PHE A 354 14.25 12.27 24.05
CA PHE A 354 13.83 13.47 24.77
C PHE A 354 13.82 13.34 26.29
N PHE A 355 13.87 12.08 26.77
CA PHE A 355 13.79 11.76 28.21
C PHE A 355 15.02 10.98 28.70
#